data_19201e17ba077d0369325bbd816db056
#
_entry.id   19201e17ba077d0369325bbd816db056
#
_cell.length_a   1.000
_cell.length_b   1.000
_cell.length_c   1.000
_cell.angle_alpha   90.00
_cell.angle_beta   90.00
_cell.angle_gamma   90.00
#
_symmetry.space_group_name_H-M   'P 1'
#
loop_
_entity.id
_entity.type
_entity.pdbx_description
1 polymer ?
#
loop_
_entity_poly.entity_id
_entity_poly.type
_entity_poly.pdbx_seq_one_letter_code
_entity_poly.pdbx_strand_id
1 'polypeptide(L)'
;MFFSPVTSTVRARSQSPQVRSAQATPLVETKRQRIAGCVFSTLTYLLLAGHAVVAAAQGAYPAKPIRMIIPYPAGSSTDLNARDLAQMFSKALGQPVVVDPRPGGGATLSHQLVAKAPADGYTLLFATTGGMVSGPALMKDRLAYDPQKDLAPVGLINYVPYGLVVTPHLPITNLKELIEQAKAAPGRFNVASPGVGTPNHLGAEQLMSMTGIVLVHVPYKGGAAALLDLMAGTMHLTVTALQPVLPPHKAGRLRILGVGHSKRLRAYADIPAINETVPGYYNTGWWGIAAPARTPVAIINRLNAIMNQGLMVPEVMQRFEQNGFEVSTGTPQAFGALIRSDLAMWNKLLLDAKISVDTLP
;
A
#
# COMPACT_ATOMS: atom_id res chain seq x y z
N MET A 1 -44.88 -13.99 55.17
CA MET A 1 -44.51 -14.41 56.53
C MET A 1 -43.60 -13.30 57.05
N PHE A 2 -44.16 -12.36 57.89
CA PHE A 2 -43.91 -12.25 59.33
C PHE A 2 -42.46 -11.79 59.63
N PHE A 3 -42.08 -10.75 60.35
CA PHE A 3 -42.77 -9.86 61.27
C PHE A 3 -41.86 -8.63 61.49
N SER A 4 -42.38 -7.46 61.62
CA SER A 4 -41.87 -6.36 62.47
C SER A 4 -42.25 -6.65 63.95
N PRO A 5 -41.68 -5.98 64.96
CA PRO A 5 -42.08 -4.67 65.41
C PRO A 5 -40.96 -3.86 66.14
N VAL A 6 -40.98 -2.52 66.11
CA VAL A 6 -41.66 -1.53 67.01
C VAL A 6 -41.14 -1.43 68.46
N THR A 7 -40.88 -0.18 68.82
CA THR A 7 -41.03 0.57 70.08
C THR A 7 -39.73 1.12 70.66
N SER A 8 -39.62 2.25 71.27
CA SER A 8 -40.39 3.46 71.58
C SER A 8 -39.52 4.29 72.54
N THR A 9 -39.64 5.63 72.37
CA THR A 9 -39.65 6.69 73.40
C THR A 9 -38.67 6.66 74.58
N VAL A 10 -38.03 7.83 74.87
CA VAL A 10 -38.41 8.75 75.96
C VAL A 10 -37.61 10.07 75.93
N ARG A 11 -38.33 11.17 76.24
CA ARG A 11 -37.93 12.61 76.43
C ARG A 11 -36.99 12.80 77.60
N ALA A 12 -36.13 13.83 77.50
CA ALA A 12 -35.92 14.77 78.65
C ALA A 12 -35.43 16.13 78.12
N ARG A 13 -36.09 17.15 78.55
CA ARG A 13 -35.79 18.61 78.42
C ARG A 13 -34.76 18.98 79.49
N SER A 14 -33.83 19.93 79.15
CA SER A 14 -33.40 20.94 80.13
C SER A 14 -32.94 22.19 79.40
N GLN A 15 -33.27 23.35 80.00
CA GLN A 15 -33.21 24.72 79.49
C GLN A 15 -31.89 25.39 79.89
N SER A 16 -31.37 26.20 78.96
CA SER A 16 -30.73 27.54 79.08
C SER A 16 -29.50 27.76 79.96
N PRO A 17 -28.72 28.86 79.76
CA PRO A 17 -29.09 30.17 79.25
C PRO A 17 -28.12 30.78 78.19
N GLN A 18 -28.60 31.89 77.61
CA GLN A 18 -27.88 32.76 76.67
C GLN A 18 -26.66 33.45 77.27
N VAL A 19 -25.62 33.61 76.50
CA VAL A 19 -24.59 34.64 76.66
C VAL A 19 -24.44 35.37 75.30
N ARG A 20 -24.74 36.67 75.34
CA ARG A 20 -24.47 37.64 74.26
C ARG A 20 -22.98 37.88 74.20
N SER A 21 -22.35 37.75 73.04
CA SER A 21 -21.10 38.41 72.77
C SER A 21 -21.03 38.98 71.35
N ALA A 22 -20.41 40.12 71.30
CA ALA A 22 -20.38 41.17 70.31
C ALA A 22 -20.06 40.79 68.89
N GLN A 23 -20.66 41.52 67.98
CA GLN A 23 -20.36 41.62 66.58
C GLN A 23 -18.94 42.19 66.37
N ALA A 24 -18.02 41.48 65.76
CA ALA A 24 -16.80 42.02 65.16
C ALA A 24 -16.93 41.89 63.64
N THR A 25 -16.87 43.00 62.96
CA THR A 25 -17.00 43.19 61.51
C THR A 25 -15.74 42.67 60.79
N PRO A 26 -15.79 41.79 59.77
CA PRO A 26 -14.63 41.47 58.98
C PRO A 26 -14.58 42.35 57.71
N LEU A 27 -13.77 43.39 57.72
CA LEU A 27 -13.55 44.27 56.55
C LEU A 27 -12.17 44.06 55.85
N VAL A 28 -11.49 42.99 56.09
CA VAL A 28 -10.14 42.77 55.52
C VAL A 28 -10.04 41.56 54.56
N GLU A 29 -11.03 40.68 54.47
CA GLU A 29 -10.90 39.46 53.65
C GLU A 29 -11.28 39.64 52.17
N THR A 30 -11.95 40.70 51.75
CA THR A 30 -12.49 40.87 50.40
C THR A 30 -11.47 41.31 49.33
N LYS A 31 -10.34 41.89 49.70
CA LYS A 31 -9.32 42.33 48.72
C LYS A 31 -8.38 41.21 48.27
N ARG A 32 -8.03 40.26 49.12
CA ARG A 32 -7.14 39.13 48.73
C ARG A 32 -7.83 38.10 47.82
N GLN A 33 -9.10 37.83 48.04
CA GLN A 33 -9.87 36.89 47.17
C GLN A 33 -10.12 37.46 45.77
N ARG A 34 -10.32 38.76 45.60
CA ARG A 34 -10.50 39.40 44.29
C ARG A 34 -9.21 39.41 43.45
N ILE A 35 -8.06 39.57 44.07
CA ILE A 35 -6.75 39.55 43.37
C ILE A 35 -6.40 38.12 42.96
N ALA A 36 -6.64 37.10 43.80
CA ALA A 36 -6.40 35.69 43.45
C ALA A 36 -7.30 35.22 42.29
N GLY A 37 -8.57 35.64 42.26
CA GLY A 37 -9.52 35.33 41.17
C GLY A 37 -9.11 35.94 39.80
N CYS A 38 -8.63 37.20 39.81
CA CYS A 38 -8.14 37.84 38.59
C CYS A 38 -6.88 37.23 38.05
N VAL A 39 -5.90 36.83 38.91
CA VAL A 39 -4.67 36.18 38.47
C VAL A 39 -4.93 34.78 37.92
N PHE A 40 -5.85 34.01 38.53
CA PHE A 40 -6.24 32.69 38.03
C PHE A 40 -6.98 32.78 36.71
N SER A 41 -7.87 33.74 36.52
CA SER A 41 -8.59 33.95 35.26
C SER A 41 -7.66 34.36 34.12
N THR A 42 -6.71 35.29 34.36
CA THR A 42 -5.75 35.70 33.34
C THR A 42 -4.78 34.56 32.95
N LEU A 43 -4.36 33.71 33.89
CA LEU A 43 -3.49 32.56 33.59
C LEU A 43 -4.23 31.51 32.76
N THR A 44 -5.53 31.29 33.04
CA THR A 44 -6.37 30.36 32.24
C THR A 44 -6.62 30.90 30.83
N TYR A 45 -6.82 32.19 30.65
CA TYR A 45 -6.96 32.81 29.32
C TYR A 45 -5.63 32.77 28.52
N LEU A 46 -4.48 32.96 29.16
CA LEU A 46 -3.16 32.82 28.50
C LEU A 46 -2.85 31.38 28.11
N LEU A 47 -3.22 30.39 28.92
CA LEU A 47 -3.09 28.97 28.57
C LEU A 47 -4.02 28.57 27.42
N LEU A 48 -5.27 29.01 27.40
CA LEU A 48 -6.21 28.76 26.31
C LEU A 48 -5.81 29.47 25.00
N ALA A 49 -5.32 30.73 25.09
CA ALA A 49 -4.80 31.46 23.92
C ALA A 49 -3.53 30.82 23.37
N GLY A 50 -2.64 30.27 24.22
CA GLY A 50 -1.45 29.53 23.81
C GLY A 50 -1.78 28.26 23.02
N HIS A 51 -2.86 27.54 23.38
CA HIS A 51 -3.31 26.35 22.64
C HIS A 51 -3.96 26.69 21.29
N ALA A 52 -4.66 27.82 21.20
CA ALA A 52 -5.26 28.29 19.95
C ALA A 52 -4.22 28.75 18.92
N VAL A 53 -3.11 29.35 19.34
CA VAL A 53 -2.01 29.79 18.46
C VAL A 53 -1.22 28.58 17.91
N VAL A 54 -1.03 27.52 18.71
CA VAL A 54 -0.37 26.30 18.22
C VAL A 54 -1.22 25.54 17.21
N ALA A 55 -2.57 25.56 17.35
CA ALA A 55 -3.46 24.96 16.37
C ALA A 55 -3.54 25.74 15.04
N ALA A 56 -3.38 27.05 15.07
CA ALA A 56 -3.38 27.90 13.88
C ALA A 56 -2.05 27.90 13.11
N ALA A 57 -0.95 27.50 13.76
CA ALA A 57 0.37 27.40 13.14
C ALA A 57 0.59 26.12 12.30
N GLN A 58 -0.34 25.16 12.33
CA GLN A 58 -0.37 24.06 11.37
C GLN A 58 -1.00 24.57 10.08
N GLY A 59 -0.19 25.28 9.26
CA GLY A 59 -0.60 25.73 7.94
C GLY A 59 -1.29 24.60 7.18
N ALA A 60 -2.34 24.95 6.42
CA ALA A 60 -3.18 23.96 5.73
C ALA A 60 -2.31 23.02 4.88
N TYR A 61 -2.23 21.75 5.28
CA TYR A 61 -1.54 20.71 4.47
C TYR A 61 -2.26 20.56 3.13
N PRO A 62 -1.54 20.47 2.00
CA PRO A 62 -0.10 20.72 1.82
C PRO A 62 0.20 22.22 1.57
N ALA A 63 1.29 22.73 2.17
CA ALA A 63 1.80 24.10 1.94
C ALA A 63 3.02 24.15 1.00
N LYS A 64 3.56 22.99 0.60
CA LYS A 64 4.73 22.84 -0.29
C LYS A 64 4.55 21.62 -1.20
N PRO A 65 5.36 21.46 -2.26
CA PRO A 65 5.31 20.29 -3.13
C PRO A 65 5.46 18.96 -2.36
N ILE A 66 4.73 17.95 -2.83
CA ILE A 66 4.78 16.58 -2.32
C ILE A 66 5.66 15.74 -3.26
N ARG A 67 6.52 14.90 -2.71
CA ARG A 67 7.36 13.96 -3.45
C ARG A 67 6.74 12.58 -3.44
N MET A 68 6.51 11.99 -4.61
CA MET A 68 6.04 10.61 -4.78
C MET A 68 7.19 9.73 -5.25
N ILE A 69 7.73 8.92 -4.36
CA ILE A 69 8.80 7.95 -4.66
C ILE A 69 8.20 6.75 -5.39
N ILE A 70 8.80 6.34 -6.51
CA ILE A 70 8.41 5.16 -7.27
C ILE A 70 9.54 4.15 -7.40
N PRO A 71 9.23 2.82 -7.43
CA PRO A 71 10.25 1.76 -7.35
C PRO A 71 10.90 1.39 -8.68
N TYR A 72 10.44 1.90 -9.81
CA TYR A 72 10.92 1.52 -11.15
C TYR A 72 11.37 2.73 -11.96
N PRO A 73 12.21 2.51 -13.01
CA PRO A 73 12.71 3.59 -13.85
C PRO A 73 11.61 4.39 -14.55
N ALA A 74 11.96 5.59 -15.01
CA ALA A 74 11.12 6.39 -15.88
C ALA A 74 10.74 5.60 -17.16
N GLY A 75 9.52 5.80 -17.64
CA GLY A 75 8.95 5.10 -18.80
C GLY A 75 8.40 3.69 -18.48
N SER A 76 8.54 3.21 -17.25
CA SER A 76 7.86 1.97 -16.82
C SER A 76 6.36 2.17 -16.66
N SER A 77 5.58 1.05 -16.65
CA SER A 77 4.14 1.11 -16.35
C SER A 77 3.85 1.83 -15.03
N THR A 78 4.69 1.61 -14.02
CA THR A 78 4.59 2.26 -12.70
C THR A 78 4.81 3.77 -12.81
N ASP A 79 5.79 4.24 -13.60
CA ASP A 79 6.06 5.66 -13.82
C ASP A 79 4.89 6.36 -14.51
N LEU A 80 4.34 5.76 -15.57
CA LEU A 80 3.20 6.32 -16.30
C LEU A 80 1.98 6.49 -15.38
N ASN A 81 1.62 5.45 -14.62
CA ASN A 81 0.49 5.50 -13.70
C ASN A 81 0.74 6.45 -12.50
N ALA A 82 1.98 6.51 -12.00
CA ALA A 82 2.34 7.44 -10.93
C ALA A 82 2.22 8.90 -11.38
N ARG A 83 2.55 9.22 -12.65
CA ARG A 83 2.38 10.58 -13.21
C ARG A 83 0.92 10.96 -13.36
N ASP A 84 0.07 10.04 -13.81
CA ASP A 84 -1.38 10.25 -13.86
C ASP A 84 -1.94 10.55 -12.47
N LEU A 85 -1.58 9.75 -11.47
CA LEU A 85 -1.96 9.99 -10.08
C LEU A 85 -1.40 11.31 -9.52
N ALA A 86 -0.14 11.60 -9.78
CA ALA A 86 0.50 12.82 -9.33
C ALA A 86 -0.21 14.08 -9.89
N GLN A 87 -0.64 14.03 -11.14
CA GLN A 87 -1.43 15.11 -11.76
C GLN A 87 -2.80 15.25 -11.07
N MET A 88 -3.48 14.13 -10.79
CA MET A 88 -4.77 14.10 -10.08
C MET A 88 -4.62 14.68 -8.67
N PHE A 89 -3.62 14.25 -7.91
CA PHE A 89 -3.33 14.79 -6.58
C PHE A 89 -2.96 16.28 -6.63
N SER A 90 -2.13 16.68 -7.58
CA SER A 90 -1.71 18.08 -7.73
C SER A 90 -2.91 19.01 -7.95
N LYS A 91 -3.85 18.61 -8.81
CA LYS A 91 -5.09 19.35 -9.07
C LYS A 91 -5.97 19.47 -7.81
N ALA A 92 -6.13 18.37 -7.07
CA ALA A 92 -7.01 18.33 -5.90
C ALA A 92 -6.40 19.00 -4.66
N LEU A 93 -5.07 18.97 -4.53
CA LEU A 93 -4.35 19.50 -3.37
C LEU A 93 -3.90 20.96 -3.55
N GLY A 94 -3.89 21.48 -4.78
CA GLY A 94 -3.39 22.83 -5.09
C GLY A 94 -1.86 22.97 -4.93
N GLN A 95 -1.13 21.84 -4.80
CA GLN A 95 0.32 21.81 -4.70
C GLN A 95 0.88 20.74 -5.64
N PRO A 96 2.06 20.96 -6.26
CA PRO A 96 2.68 19.97 -7.13
C PRO A 96 2.97 18.66 -6.40
N VAL A 97 2.64 17.53 -7.06
CA VAL A 97 3.12 16.20 -6.66
C VAL A 97 4.16 15.75 -7.69
N VAL A 98 5.41 15.59 -7.25
CA VAL A 98 6.56 15.32 -8.11
C VAL A 98 6.91 13.83 -8.02
N VAL A 99 6.90 13.13 -9.16
CA VAL A 99 7.29 11.73 -9.27
C VAL A 99 8.82 11.63 -9.29
N ASP A 100 9.37 10.79 -8.39
CA ASP A 100 10.80 10.60 -8.20
C ASP A 100 11.16 9.11 -8.27
N PRO A 101 11.70 8.64 -9.41
CA PRO A 101 12.10 7.24 -9.58
C PRO A 101 13.31 6.88 -8.73
N ARG A 102 13.18 5.83 -7.90
CA ARG A 102 14.24 5.25 -7.06
C ARG A 102 14.27 3.72 -7.24
N PRO A 103 14.71 3.23 -8.41
CA PRO A 103 14.76 1.80 -8.67
C PRO A 103 15.84 1.09 -7.87
N GLY A 104 15.62 -0.21 -7.62
CA GLY A 104 16.63 -1.08 -7.00
C GLY A 104 16.02 -2.12 -6.04
N GLY A 105 16.74 -3.22 -5.84
CA GLY A 105 16.40 -4.28 -4.89
C GLY A 105 15.01 -4.92 -5.10
N GLY A 106 14.55 -5.09 -6.34
CA GLY A 106 13.20 -5.62 -6.58
C GLY A 106 12.08 -4.73 -6.03
N ALA A 107 12.27 -3.41 -6.01
CA ALA A 107 11.41 -2.38 -5.42
C ALA A 107 11.70 -2.05 -3.94
N THR A 108 12.51 -2.81 -3.22
CA THR A 108 12.72 -2.61 -1.78
C THR A 108 13.43 -1.30 -1.44
N LEU A 109 14.32 -0.80 -2.32
CA LEU A 109 15.06 0.45 -2.07
C LEU A 109 14.13 1.66 -1.90
N SER A 110 13.16 1.85 -2.79
CA SER A 110 12.19 2.94 -2.71
C SER A 110 11.34 2.88 -1.45
N HIS A 111 10.90 1.68 -1.06
CA HIS A 111 10.10 1.43 0.13
C HIS A 111 10.90 1.76 1.40
N GLN A 112 12.17 1.35 1.46
CA GLN A 112 13.09 1.69 2.54
C GLN A 112 13.32 3.20 2.66
N LEU A 113 13.48 3.90 1.54
CA LEU A 113 13.65 5.36 1.54
C LEU A 113 12.44 6.07 2.16
N VAL A 114 11.23 5.64 1.80
CA VAL A 114 10.01 6.25 2.36
C VAL A 114 9.79 5.83 3.81
N ALA A 115 10.06 4.59 4.17
CA ALA A 115 9.97 4.12 5.56
C ALA A 115 10.82 4.97 6.54
N LYS A 116 11.94 5.52 6.05
CA LYS A 116 12.86 6.38 6.82
C LYS A 116 12.61 7.89 6.64
N ALA A 117 11.65 8.29 5.81
CA ALA A 117 11.35 9.70 5.57
C ALA A 117 10.57 10.33 6.73
N PRO A 118 10.57 11.69 6.86
CA PRO A 118 9.72 12.38 7.79
C PRO A 118 8.23 12.04 7.59
N ALA A 119 7.52 11.83 8.70
CA ALA A 119 6.10 11.45 8.70
C ALA A 119 5.18 12.68 8.63
N ASP A 120 5.49 13.63 7.73
CA ASP A 120 4.80 14.91 7.58
C ASP A 120 3.83 14.96 6.38
N GLY A 121 3.71 13.85 5.63
CA GLY A 121 2.86 13.72 4.45
C GLY A 121 3.47 14.26 3.15
N TYR A 122 4.68 14.82 3.16
CA TYR A 122 5.34 15.36 1.96
C TYR A 122 6.21 14.36 1.22
N THR A 123 6.35 13.15 1.74
CA THR A 123 6.96 12.02 1.02
C THR A 123 5.97 10.87 0.98
N LEU A 124 5.52 10.52 -0.21
CA LEU A 124 4.62 9.41 -0.46
C LEU A 124 5.35 8.31 -1.22
N LEU A 125 4.88 7.10 -1.06
CA LEU A 125 5.34 5.93 -1.79
C LEU A 125 4.25 5.49 -2.78
N PHE A 126 4.62 5.35 -4.05
CA PHE A 126 3.86 4.50 -4.96
C PHE A 126 4.19 3.04 -4.59
N ALA A 127 3.37 2.49 -3.71
CA ALA A 127 3.56 1.17 -3.15
C ALA A 127 3.21 0.08 -4.17
N THR A 128 4.04 -0.97 -4.21
CA THR A 128 3.83 -2.11 -5.10
C THR A 128 3.90 -3.42 -4.32
N THR A 129 3.26 -4.46 -4.83
CA THR A 129 3.37 -5.81 -4.27
C THR A 129 4.82 -6.24 -4.10
N GLY A 130 5.72 -5.82 -5.02
CA GLY A 130 7.15 -6.13 -4.95
C GLY A 130 7.80 -5.69 -3.64
N GLY A 131 7.65 -4.42 -3.28
CA GLY A 131 8.28 -3.87 -2.08
C GLY A 131 7.46 -4.01 -0.80
N MET A 132 6.14 -4.22 -0.90
CA MET A 132 5.29 -4.39 0.29
C MET A 132 5.10 -5.83 0.71
N VAL A 133 5.23 -6.79 -0.22
CA VAL A 133 4.84 -8.19 -0.01
C VAL A 133 5.90 -9.18 -0.49
N SER A 134 6.13 -9.32 -1.81
CA SER A 134 6.95 -10.41 -2.34
C SER A 134 8.43 -10.28 -1.99
N GLY A 135 8.98 -9.07 -2.06
CA GLY A 135 10.35 -8.79 -1.61
C GLY A 135 10.54 -9.05 -0.11
N PRO A 136 9.69 -8.49 0.77
CA PRO A 136 9.71 -8.81 2.20
C PRO A 136 9.53 -10.29 2.52
N ALA A 137 8.63 -10.99 1.87
CA ALA A 137 8.45 -12.43 2.07
C ALA A 137 9.71 -13.23 1.70
N LEU A 138 10.38 -12.84 0.61
CA LEU A 138 11.61 -13.51 0.14
C LEU A 138 12.83 -13.14 0.99
N MET A 139 13.02 -11.84 1.27
CA MET A 139 14.26 -11.34 1.89
C MET A 139 14.25 -11.41 3.42
N LYS A 140 13.06 -11.46 4.05
CA LYS A 140 12.88 -11.55 5.52
C LYS A 140 13.79 -10.57 6.29
N ASP A 141 14.66 -11.10 7.16
CA ASP A 141 15.54 -10.32 8.03
C ASP A 141 16.66 -9.53 7.31
N ARG A 142 16.80 -9.71 5.98
CA ARG A 142 17.77 -8.95 5.16
C ARG A 142 17.26 -7.57 4.74
N LEU A 143 16.00 -7.24 5.05
CA LEU A 143 15.44 -5.91 4.76
C LEU A 143 15.73 -4.93 5.88
N ALA A 144 15.97 -3.67 5.51
CA ALA A 144 16.17 -2.56 6.43
C ALA A 144 14.89 -1.77 6.74
N TYR A 145 13.71 -2.37 6.49
CA TYR A 145 12.38 -1.86 6.85
C TYR A 145 11.38 -3.01 7.01
N ASP A 146 10.34 -2.77 7.80
CA ASP A 146 9.18 -3.66 7.95
C ASP A 146 7.97 -2.98 7.27
N PRO A 147 7.41 -3.57 6.19
CA PRO A 147 6.33 -2.93 5.45
C PRO A 147 5.06 -2.71 6.27
N GLN A 148 4.86 -3.47 7.34
CA GLN A 148 3.68 -3.36 8.21
C GLN A 148 3.86 -2.37 9.36
N LYS A 149 5.11 -2.13 9.81
CA LYS A 149 5.42 -1.25 10.95
C LYS A 149 5.90 0.13 10.50
N ASP A 150 6.64 0.20 9.38
CA ASP A 150 7.34 1.42 8.97
C ASP A 150 6.59 2.19 7.88
N LEU A 151 5.53 1.61 7.29
CA LEU A 151 4.71 2.21 6.25
C LEU A 151 3.22 2.21 6.62
N ALA A 152 2.57 3.37 6.48
CA ALA A 152 1.13 3.52 6.64
C ALA A 152 0.42 3.41 5.30
N PRO A 153 -0.52 2.47 5.10
CA PRO A 153 -1.35 2.40 3.89
C PRO A 153 -2.19 3.68 3.75
N VAL A 154 -2.19 4.27 2.56
CA VAL A 154 -3.11 5.35 2.18
C VAL A 154 -4.30 4.77 1.43
N GLY A 155 -4.07 3.91 0.44
CA GLY A 155 -5.13 3.22 -0.28
C GLY A 155 -4.63 2.41 -1.46
N LEU A 156 -5.44 1.44 -1.87
CA LEU A 156 -5.25 0.65 -3.07
C LEU A 156 -5.66 1.46 -4.31
N ILE A 157 -4.86 1.38 -5.38
CA ILE A 157 -5.16 2.02 -6.67
C ILE A 157 -5.85 1.03 -7.59
N ASN A 158 -5.21 -0.12 -7.82
CA ASN A 158 -5.66 -1.13 -8.76
C ASN A 158 -4.98 -2.47 -8.51
N TYR A 159 -5.60 -3.53 -8.99
CA TYR A 159 -4.93 -4.81 -9.21
C TYR A 159 -4.17 -4.79 -10.53
N VAL A 160 -3.05 -5.53 -10.56
CA VAL A 160 -2.13 -5.65 -11.68
C VAL A 160 -2.01 -7.13 -12.05
N PRO A 161 -2.88 -7.64 -12.91
CA PRO A 161 -2.73 -9.00 -13.41
C PRO A 161 -1.45 -9.13 -14.24
N TYR A 162 -0.65 -10.17 -13.96
CA TYR A 162 0.54 -10.47 -14.75
C TYR A 162 0.18 -11.48 -15.85
N GLY A 163 0.71 -11.25 -17.05
CA GLY A 163 0.60 -12.17 -18.17
C GLY A 163 1.87 -12.98 -18.35
N LEU A 164 1.73 -14.25 -18.68
CA LEU A 164 2.81 -15.08 -19.22
C LEU A 164 2.90 -14.80 -20.72
N VAL A 165 4.02 -14.26 -21.15
CA VAL A 165 4.23 -13.74 -22.51
C VAL A 165 5.44 -14.43 -23.15
N VAL A 166 5.31 -14.82 -24.40
CA VAL A 166 6.39 -15.43 -25.17
C VAL A 166 6.73 -14.61 -26.41
N THR A 167 7.98 -14.74 -26.88
CA THR A 167 8.41 -14.23 -28.18
C THR A 167 7.63 -14.92 -29.31
N PRO A 168 7.26 -14.20 -30.39
CA PRO A 168 6.57 -14.81 -31.54
C PRO A 168 7.44 -15.78 -32.33
N HIS A 169 8.77 -15.78 -32.11
CA HIS A 169 9.72 -16.67 -32.79
C HIS A 169 9.64 -18.11 -32.29
N LEU A 170 8.97 -18.36 -31.17
CA LEU A 170 8.72 -19.72 -30.69
C LEU A 170 7.45 -20.31 -31.30
N PRO A 171 7.47 -21.59 -31.72
CA PRO A 171 6.28 -22.29 -32.19
C PRO A 171 5.41 -22.74 -31.01
N ILE A 172 5.04 -21.80 -30.14
CA ILE A 172 4.25 -22.01 -28.93
C ILE A 172 3.05 -21.08 -29.00
N THR A 173 1.86 -21.65 -29.03
CA THR A 173 0.60 -20.89 -29.20
C THR A 173 -0.23 -20.84 -27.93
N ASN A 174 0.00 -21.73 -26.98
CA ASN A 174 -0.73 -21.84 -25.73
C ASN A 174 0.18 -22.36 -24.59
N LEU A 175 -0.33 -22.27 -23.36
CA LEU A 175 0.41 -22.67 -22.16
C LEU A 175 0.73 -24.17 -22.10
N LYS A 176 -0.16 -25.02 -22.61
CA LYS A 176 0.05 -26.48 -22.62
C LYS A 176 1.26 -26.85 -23.49
N GLU A 177 1.38 -26.29 -24.68
CA GLU A 177 2.54 -26.47 -25.56
C GLU A 177 3.86 -26.00 -24.92
N LEU A 178 3.83 -24.85 -24.19
CA LEU A 178 5.01 -24.40 -23.44
C LEU A 178 5.43 -25.42 -22.40
N ILE A 179 4.49 -25.92 -21.61
CA ILE A 179 4.76 -26.90 -20.56
C ILE A 179 5.32 -28.19 -21.18
N GLU A 180 4.74 -28.70 -22.25
CA GLU A 180 5.19 -29.91 -22.94
C GLU A 180 6.63 -29.75 -23.48
N GLN A 181 6.92 -28.66 -24.19
CA GLN A 181 8.25 -28.39 -24.74
C GLN A 181 9.32 -28.14 -23.65
N ALA A 182 8.95 -27.44 -22.56
CA ALA A 182 9.88 -27.20 -21.46
C ALA A 182 10.17 -28.48 -20.66
N LYS A 183 9.22 -29.41 -20.55
CA LYS A 183 9.46 -30.74 -19.98
C LYS A 183 10.35 -31.60 -20.86
N ALA A 184 10.18 -31.52 -22.17
CA ALA A 184 10.99 -32.27 -23.12
C ALA A 184 12.45 -31.79 -23.21
N ALA A 185 12.70 -30.50 -22.89
CA ALA A 185 14.02 -29.89 -22.92
C ALA A 185 14.21 -28.96 -21.70
N PRO A 186 14.50 -29.51 -20.50
CA PRO A 186 14.70 -28.72 -19.27
C PRO A 186 15.84 -27.70 -19.43
N GLY A 187 15.62 -26.47 -18.98
CA GLY A 187 16.60 -25.38 -19.06
C GLY A 187 16.78 -24.75 -20.44
N ARG A 188 16.01 -25.19 -21.45
CA ARG A 188 16.09 -24.63 -22.82
C ARG A 188 15.59 -23.18 -22.89
N PHE A 189 14.56 -22.85 -22.11
CA PHE A 189 13.89 -21.56 -22.20
C PHE A 189 14.35 -20.58 -21.12
N ASN A 190 14.72 -19.36 -21.55
CA ASN A 190 15.10 -18.27 -20.69
C ASN A 190 13.86 -17.42 -20.34
N VAL A 191 13.64 -17.17 -19.06
CA VAL A 191 12.57 -16.27 -18.56
C VAL A 191 13.17 -14.98 -18.04
N ALA A 192 12.78 -13.85 -18.65
CA ALA A 192 13.24 -12.53 -18.24
C ALA A 192 12.36 -11.97 -17.11
N SER A 193 12.98 -11.24 -16.16
CA SER A 193 12.26 -10.48 -15.14
C SER A 193 12.89 -9.11 -14.87
N PRO A 194 12.18 -8.14 -14.26
CA PRO A 194 12.76 -6.86 -13.85
C PRO A 194 13.69 -6.95 -12.64
N GLY A 195 13.94 -8.14 -12.11
CA GLY A 195 14.83 -8.38 -10.97
C GLY A 195 14.34 -9.49 -10.05
N VAL A 196 15.28 -10.00 -9.25
CA VAL A 196 15.02 -11.05 -8.25
C VAL A 196 14.00 -10.55 -7.20
N GLY A 197 13.07 -11.42 -6.77
CA GLY A 197 12.05 -11.12 -5.76
C GLY A 197 10.87 -10.29 -6.24
N THR A 198 10.87 -9.87 -7.52
CA THR A 198 9.69 -9.19 -8.10
C THR A 198 8.55 -10.19 -8.33
N PRO A 199 7.27 -9.75 -8.33
CA PRO A 199 6.16 -10.63 -8.69
C PRO A 199 6.30 -11.30 -10.06
N ASN A 200 7.01 -10.66 -10.98
CA ASN A 200 7.37 -11.21 -12.30
C ASN A 200 8.23 -12.47 -12.17
N HIS A 201 9.32 -12.36 -11.41
CA HIS A 201 10.22 -13.49 -11.15
C HIS A 201 9.49 -14.60 -10.39
N LEU A 202 8.84 -14.26 -9.27
CA LEU A 202 8.17 -15.25 -8.43
C LEU A 202 6.96 -15.91 -9.12
N GLY A 203 6.31 -15.23 -10.08
CA GLY A 203 5.30 -15.84 -10.93
C GLY A 203 5.86 -16.91 -11.85
N ALA A 204 7.07 -16.72 -12.38
CA ALA A 204 7.77 -17.75 -13.15
C ALA A 204 8.19 -18.94 -12.25
N GLU A 205 8.72 -18.66 -11.07
CA GLU A 205 9.07 -19.70 -10.07
C GLU A 205 7.83 -20.50 -9.63
N GLN A 206 6.70 -19.84 -9.41
CA GLN A 206 5.43 -20.51 -9.10
C GLN A 206 5.02 -21.46 -10.24
N LEU A 207 5.11 -21.00 -11.50
CA LEU A 207 4.80 -21.83 -12.66
C LEU A 207 5.72 -23.06 -12.74
N MET A 208 7.03 -22.88 -12.56
CA MET A 208 8.01 -23.97 -12.52
C MET A 208 7.69 -24.97 -11.42
N SER A 209 7.44 -24.51 -10.20
CA SER A 209 7.12 -25.36 -9.05
C SER A 209 5.83 -26.17 -9.26
N MET A 210 4.78 -25.55 -9.83
CA MET A 210 3.48 -26.20 -10.02
C MET A 210 3.44 -27.17 -11.20
N THR A 211 4.30 -26.97 -12.22
CA THR A 211 4.27 -27.76 -13.47
C THR A 211 5.45 -28.73 -13.58
N GLY A 212 6.49 -28.55 -12.76
CA GLY A 212 7.73 -29.33 -12.83
C GLY A 212 8.61 -29.00 -14.04
N ILE A 213 8.38 -27.86 -14.74
CA ILE A 213 9.25 -27.38 -15.81
C ILE A 213 10.49 -26.69 -15.24
N VAL A 214 11.56 -26.61 -16.03
CA VAL A 214 12.80 -25.90 -15.69
C VAL A 214 13.03 -24.78 -16.69
N LEU A 215 13.01 -23.54 -16.22
CA LEU A 215 13.34 -22.34 -16.98
C LEU A 215 14.61 -21.71 -16.41
N VAL A 216 15.37 -20.99 -17.23
CA VAL A 216 16.55 -20.24 -16.78
C VAL A 216 16.16 -18.80 -16.55
N HIS A 217 16.22 -18.34 -15.30
CA HIS A 217 15.87 -16.96 -14.95
C HIS A 217 17.00 -15.99 -15.32
N VAL A 218 16.64 -14.89 -16.02
CA VAL A 218 17.56 -13.83 -16.44
C VAL A 218 17.04 -12.50 -15.88
N PRO A 219 17.65 -11.94 -14.80
CA PRO A 219 17.24 -10.69 -14.20
C PRO A 219 17.75 -9.48 -15.00
N TYR A 220 16.86 -8.50 -15.23
CA TYR A 220 17.12 -7.22 -15.85
C TYR A 220 17.03 -6.06 -14.83
N LYS A 221 17.62 -4.93 -15.16
CA LYS A 221 17.46 -3.68 -14.37
C LYS A 221 16.15 -2.93 -14.72
N GLY A 222 15.05 -3.66 -14.89
CA GLY A 222 13.72 -3.14 -15.22
C GLY A 222 13.06 -3.87 -16.38
N GLY A 223 11.73 -3.78 -16.49
CA GLY A 223 10.95 -4.56 -17.45
C GLY A 223 11.08 -4.11 -18.91
N ALA A 224 11.44 -2.85 -19.18
CA ALA A 224 11.49 -2.32 -20.55
C ALA A 224 12.58 -3.02 -21.39
N ALA A 225 13.79 -3.18 -20.86
CA ALA A 225 14.88 -3.87 -21.53
C ALA A 225 14.55 -5.36 -21.77
N ALA A 226 13.98 -6.03 -20.77
CA ALA A 226 13.50 -7.40 -20.89
C ALA A 226 12.47 -7.57 -22.03
N LEU A 227 11.58 -6.60 -22.17
CA LEU A 227 10.53 -6.61 -23.20
C LEU A 227 11.11 -6.41 -24.62
N LEU A 228 12.12 -5.54 -24.77
CA LEU A 228 12.82 -5.34 -26.05
C LEU A 228 13.51 -6.62 -26.48
N ASP A 229 14.22 -7.30 -25.59
CA ASP A 229 14.90 -8.56 -25.87
C ASP A 229 13.91 -9.71 -26.16
N LEU A 230 12.76 -9.70 -25.50
CA LEU A 230 11.69 -10.66 -25.81
C LEU A 230 11.13 -10.45 -27.24
N MET A 231 10.90 -9.19 -27.65
CA MET A 231 10.45 -8.86 -29.01
C MET A 231 11.50 -9.18 -30.07
N ALA A 232 12.77 -9.05 -29.73
CA ALA A 232 13.89 -9.42 -30.61
C ALA A 232 14.15 -10.93 -30.69
N GLY A 233 13.53 -11.73 -29.81
CA GLY A 233 13.75 -13.19 -29.74
C GLY A 233 15.00 -13.61 -28.97
N THR A 234 15.74 -12.67 -28.38
CA THR A 234 16.89 -12.95 -27.51
C THR A 234 16.44 -13.63 -26.20
N MET A 235 15.30 -13.20 -25.68
CA MET A 235 14.61 -13.86 -24.56
C MET A 235 13.42 -14.66 -25.09
N HIS A 236 13.09 -15.76 -24.38
CA HIS A 236 12.02 -16.68 -24.80
C HIS A 236 10.68 -16.30 -24.20
N LEU A 237 10.64 -15.97 -22.91
CA LEU A 237 9.40 -15.63 -22.19
C LEU A 237 9.63 -14.65 -21.04
N THR A 238 8.55 -14.05 -20.59
CA THR A 238 8.50 -13.23 -19.36
C THR A 238 7.14 -13.38 -18.70
N VAL A 239 7.09 -13.18 -17.39
CA VAL A 239 5.87 -12.90 -16.65
C VAL A 239 5.87 -11.40 -16.37
N THR A 240 4.86 -10.66 -16.85
CA THR A 240 4.87 -9.19 -16.72
C THR A 240 3.47 -8.59 -16.66
N ALA A 241 3.35 -7.35 -16.17
CA ALA A 241 2.08 -6.61 -16.22
C ALA A 241 1.57 -6.53 -17.67
N LEU A 242 0.27 -6.54 -17.86
CA LEU A 242 -0.33 -6.59 -19.20
C LEU A 242 -0.14 -5.30 -20.00
N GLN A 243 -0.15 -4.13 -19.34
CA GLN A 243 -0.11 -2.83 -20.01
C GLN A 243 0.96 -2.72 -21.11
N PRO A 244 2.25 -3.00 -20.88
CA PRO A 244 3.28 -2.83 -21.90
C PRO A 244 3.25 -3.92 -22.99
N VAL A 245 2.55 -5.03 -22.78
CA VAL A 245 2.53 -6.16 -23.72
C VAL A 245 1.26 -6.23 -24.56
N LEU A 246 0.19 -5.55 -24.18
CA LEU A 246 -1.07 -5.54 -24.94
C LEU A 246 -0.93 -4.97 -26.36
N PRO A 247 -0.30 -3.78 -26.58
CA PRO A 247 -0.11 -3.26 -27.92
C PRO A 247 0.77 -4.16 -28.79
N PRO A 248 1.95 -4.63 -28.38
CA PRO A 248 2.75 -5.56 -29.19
C PRO A 248 2.10 -6.92 -29.38
N HIS A 249 1.27 -7.40 -28.45
CA HIS A 249 0.48 -8.61 -28.62
C HIS A 249 -0.55 -8.45 -29.74
N LYS A 250 -1.33 -7.36 -29.74
CA LYS A 250 -2.30 -7.03 -30.80
C LYS A 250 -1.63 -6.87 -32.18
N ALA A 251 -0.37 -6.41 -32.19
CA ALA A 251 0.44 -6.28 -33.39
C ALA A 251 1.16 -7.58 -33.82
N GLY A 252 0.93 -8.70 -33.15
CA GLY A 252 1.58 -9.99 -33.43
C GLY A 252 3.08 -10.06 -33.08
N ARG A 253 3.61 -9.03 -32.40
CA ARG A 253 5.04 -8.95 -32.01
C ARG A 253 5.36 -9.66 -30.70
N LEU A 254 4.35 -10.07 -29.97
CA LEU A 254 4.40 -10.90 -28.77
C LEU A 254 3.17 -11.78 -28.70
N ARG A 255 3.23 -12.86 -27.92
CA ARG A 255 2.06 -13.69 -27.64
C ARG A 255 1.86 -13.83 -26.15
N ILE A 256 0.66 -13.45 -25.66
CA ILE A 256 0.23 -13.68 -24.27
C ILE A 256 -0.39 -15.08 -24.22
N LEU A 257 0.19 -15.98 -23.44
CA LEU A 257 -0.31 -17.35 -23.27
C LEU A 257 -1.39 -17.48 -22.20
N GLY A 258 -1.43 -16.52 -21.27
CA GLY A 258 -2.45 -16.49 -20.23
C GLY A 258 -2.18 -15.41 -19.20
N VAL A 259 -3.19 -15.10 -18.38
CA VAL A 259 -3.13 -14.15 -17.28
C VAL A 259 -3.10 -14.85 -15.93
N GLY A 260 -2.30 -14.34 -15.00
CA GLY A 260 -2.14 -14.87 -13.65
C GLY A 260 -3.28 -14.47 -12.69
N HIS A 261 -4.50 -14.36 -13.20
CA HIS A 261 -5.68 -14.05 -12.41
C HIS A 261 -6.53 -15.32 -12.23
N SER A 262 -7.43 -15.34 -11.24
CA SER A 262 -8.29 -16.48 -10.95
C SER A 262 -9.28 -16.81 -12.08
N LYS A 263 -9.58 -15.83 -12.93
CA LYS A 263 -10.46 -15.91 -14.10
C LYS A 263 -9.95 -15.00 -15.22
N ARG A 264 -10.49 -15.14 -16.43
CA ARG A 264 -10.21 -14.22 -17.54
C ARG A 264 -10.60 -12.80 -17.19
N LEU A 265 -9.84 -11.83 -17.65
CA LEU A 265 -10.13 -10.41 -17.46
C LEU A 265 -11.30 -10.01 -18.36
N ARG A 266 -12.23 -9.21 -17.84
CA ARG A 266 -13.41 -8.77 -18.58
C ARG A 266 -13.07 -8.05 -19.90
N ALA A 267 -12.05 -7.18 -19.87
CA ALA A 267 -11.62 -6.42 -21.04
C ALA A 267 -10.79 -7.25 -22.05
N TYR A 268 -10.36 -8.46 -21.69
CA TYR A 268 -9.50 -9.36 -22.48
C TYR A 268 -9.94 -10.81 -22.28
N ALA A 269 -11.22 -11.09 -22.58
CA ALA A 269 -11.82 -12.42 -22.39
C ALA A 269 -11.28 -13.49 -23.35
N ASP A 270 -10.63 -13.09 -24.42
CA ASP A 270 -9.90 -13.93 -25.37
C ASP A 270 -8.59 -14.50 -24.81
N ILE A 271 -7.98 -13.84 -23.81
CA ILE A 271 -6.78 -14.31 -23.13
C ILE A 271 -7.18 -15.25 -21.98
N PRO A 272 -6.76 -16.54 -22.01
CA PRO A 272 -7.13 -17.50 -20.97
C PRO A 272 -6.50 -17.13 -19.61
N ALA A 273 -7.13 -17.55 -18.51
CA ALA A 273 -6.47 -17.53 -17.21
C ALA A 273 -5.49 -18.73 -17.15
N ILE A 274 -4.28 -18.51 -16.64
CA ILE A 274 -3.29 -19.59 -16.43
C ILE A 274 -3.87 -20.69 -15.53
N ASN A 275 -4.72 -20.32 -14.60
CA ASN A 275 -5.48 -21.22 -13.71
C ASN A 275 -6.36 -22.24 -14.45
N GLU A 276 -6.78 -21.96 -15.71
CA GLU A 276 -7.53 -22.90 -16.54
C GLU A 276 -6.69 -24.12 -16.97
N THR A 277 -5.38 -23.93 -17.08
CA THR A 277 -4.41 -25.00 -17.46
C THR A 277 -3.62 -25.49 -16.23
N VAL A 278 -3.30 -24.61 -15.29
CA VAL A 278 -2.55 -24.90 -14.06
C VAL A 278 -3.41 -24.50 -12.86
N PRO A 279 -4.31 -25.39 -12.37
CA PRO A 279 -5.21 -25.08 -11.27
C PRO A 279 -4.48 -24.60 -10.02
N GLY A 280 -4.95 -23.49 -9.45
CA GLY A 280 -4.33 -22.85 -8.28
C GLY A 280 -3.23 -21.83 -8.61
N TYR A 281 -2.82 -21.69 -9.87
CA TYR A 281 -1.88 -20.61 -10.24
C TYR A 281 -2.57 -19.25 -10.06
N TYR A 282 -1.92 -18.36 -9.30
CA TYR A 282 -2.37 -16.99 -9.09
C TYR A 282 -1.19 -16.05 -8.95
N ASN A 283 -1.06 -15.12 -9.88
CA ASN A 283 -0.03 -14.08 -9.86
C ASN A 283 -0.64 -12.75 -10.30
N THR A 284 -1.30 -12.11 -9.36
CA THR A 284 -1.85 -10.77 -9.51
C THR A 284 -1.23 -9.89 -8.44
N GLY A 285 -0.54 -8.86 -8.86
CA GLY A 285 -0.06 -7.82 -7.97
C GLY A 285 -1.07 -6.70 -7.80
N TRP A 286 -0.64 -5.65 -7.15
CA TRP A 286 -1.41 -4.42 -6.98
C TRP A 286 -0.48 -3.23 -6.82
N TRP A 287 -1.03 -2.05 -7.08
CA TRP A 287 -0.43 -0.78 -6.77
C TRP A 287 -1.30 -0.02 -5.78
N GLY A 288 -0.66 0.76 -4.92
CA GLY A 288 -1.31 1.60 -3.93
C GLY A 288 -0.44 2.79 -3.56
N ILE A 289 -0.95 3.61 -2.68
CA ILE A 289 -0.18 4.69 -2.05
C ILE A 289 0.04 4.34 -0.58
N ALA A 290 1.28 4.57 -0.12
CA ALA A 290 1.64 4.50 1.28
C ALA A 290 2.43 5.74 1.70
N ALA A 291 2.56 5.95 3.00
CA ALA A 291 3.33 7.03 3.62
C ALA A 291 4.17 6.46 4.77
N PRO A 292 5.10 7.22 5.38
CA PRO A 292 5.77 6.80 6.62
C PRO A 292 4.77 6.48 7.73
N ALA A 293 5.03 5.47 8.54
CA ALA A 293 4.05 4.88 9.49
C ALA A 293 3.41 5.89 10.46
N ARG A 294 4.14 6.94 10.86
CA ARG A 294 3.66 7.96 11.82
C ARG A 294 3.02 9.18 11.15
N THR A 295 2.71 9.10 9.85
CA THR A 295 1.99 10.18 9.16
C THR A 295 0.62 10.39 9.79
N PRO A 296 0.24 11.66 10.11
CA PRO A 296 -1.04 11.95 10.76
C PRO A 296 -2.24 11.37 10.03
N VAL A 297 -3.15 10.74 10.77
CA VAL A 297 -4.33 10.06 10.22
C VAL A 297 -5.21 11.00 9.36
N ALA A 298 -5.29 12.28 9.73
CA ALA A 298 -6.01 13.28 8.95
C ALA A 298 -5.42 13.46 7.53
N ILE A 299 -4.09 13.42 7.40
CA ILE A 299 -3.40 13.46 6.11
C ILE A 299 -3.68 12.19 5.30
N ILE A 300 -3.54 11.02 5.93
CA ILE A 300 -3.83 9.72 5.30
C ILE A 300 -5.27 9.70 4.74
N ASN A 301 -6.25 10.08 5.56
CA ASN A 301 -7.66 10.07 5.16
C ASN A 301 -7.95 11.09 4.04
N ARG A 302 -7.33 12.27 4.08
CA ARG A 302 -7.45 13.27 3.01
C ARG A 302 -6.90 12.76 1.68
N LEU A 303 -5.71 12.17 1.69
CA LEU A 303 -5.10 11.57 0.50
C LEU A 303 -5.94 10.40 -0.04
N ASN A 304 -6.44 9.53 0.84
CA ASN A 304 -7.31 8.43 0.46
C ASN A 304 -8.60 8.92 -0.21
N ALA A 305 -9.27 9.92 0.37
CA ALA A 305 -10.50 10.47 -0.20
C ALA A 305 -10.28 11.05 -1.60
N ILE A 306 -9.22 11.83 -1.79
CA ILE A 306 -8.86 12.41 -3.10
C ILE A 306 -8.56 11.29 -4.11
N MET A 307 -7.80 10.28 -3.71
CA MET A 307 -7.45 9.15 -4.57
C MET A 307 -8.70 8.39 -5.01
N ASN A 308 -9.56 8.01 -4.07
CA ASN A 308 -10.80 7.28 -4.37
C ASN A 308 -11.72 8.08 -5.29
N GLN A 309 -11.90 9.39 -5.06
CA GLN A 309 -12.71 10.25 -5.93
C GLN A 309 -12.14 10.31 -7.35
N GLY A 310 -10.83 10.49 -7.48
CA GLY A 310 -10.19 10.58 -8.79
C GLY A 310 -10.20 9.27 -9.57
N LEU A 311 -10.03 8.13 -8.90
CA LEU A 311 -10.07 6.80 -9.52
C LEU A 311 -11.46 6.40 -9.99
N MET A 312 -12.53 6.95 -9.38
CA MET A 312 -13.92 6.67 -9.77
C MET A 312 -14.43 7.53 -10.93
N VAL A 313 -13.61 8.43 -11.46
CA VAL A 313 -13.95 9.18 -12.68
C VAL A 313 -14.03 8.19 -13.86
N PRO A 314 -15.13 8.16 -14.63
CA PRO A 314 -15.37 7.14 -15.66
C PRO A 314 -14.23 7.02 -16.69
N GLU A 315 -13.68 8.14 -17.12
CA GLU A 315 -12.58 8.18 -18.10
C GLU A 315 -11.29 7.60 -17.52
N VAL A 316 -11.05 7.79 -16.21
CA VAL A 316 -9.91 7.21 -15.50
C VAL A 316 -10.08 5.71 -15.40
N MET A 317 -11.25 5.23 -14.94
CA MET A 317 -11.56 3.80 -14.83
C MET A 317 -11.41 3.10 -16.19
N GLN A 318 -12.00 3.65 -17.25
CA GLN A 318 -11.91 3.08 -18.60
C GLN A 318 -10.46 2.98 -19.09
N ARG A 319 -9.64 4.00 -18.83
CA ARG A 319 -8.22 3.99 -19.20
C ARG A 319 -7.44 2.90 -18.45
N PHE A 320 -7.72 2.69 -17.16
CA PHE A 320 -7.10 1.59 -16.40
C PHE A 320 -7.51 0.22 -16.96
N GLU A 321 -8.79 -0.01 -17.23
CA GLU A 321 -9.29 -1.26 -17.78
C GLU A 321 -8.71 -1.55 -19.17
N GLN A 322 -8.60 -0.55 -20.05
CA GLN A 322 -7.96 -0.67 -21.36
C GLN A 322 -6.48 -1.01 -21.28
N ASN A 323 -5.82 -0.71 -20.18
CA ASN A 323 -4.44 -1.07 -19.90
C ASN A 323 -4.31 -2.42 -19.14
N GLY A 324 -5.41 -3.16 -18.97
CA GLY A 324 -5.42 -4.45 -18.29
C GLY A 324 -5.33 -4.36 -16.77
N PHE A 325 -5.63 -3.21 -16.17
CA PHE A 325 -5.72 -3.01 -14.74
C PHE A 325 -7.17 -3.07 -14.25
N GLU A 326 -7.37 -3.50 -13.03
CA GLU A 326 -8.67 -3.49 -12.37
C GLU A 326 -8.62 -2.45 -11.24
N VAL A 327 -9.29 -1.30 -11.44
CA VAL A 327 -9.35 -0.24 -10.44
C VAL A 327 -10.03 -0.74 -9.18
N SER A 328 -9.46 -0.42 -8.04
CA SER A 328 -10.03 -0.76 -6.74
C SER A 328 -9.91 0.43 -5.80
N THR A 329 -11.01 0.79 -5.18
CA THR A 329 -11.07 1.85 -4.17
C THR A 329 -11.39 1.25 -2.82
N GLY A 330 -11.05 1.95 -1.75
CA GLY A 330 -11.32 1.47 -0.40
C GLY A 330 -10.65 2.32 0.68
N THR A 331 -10.79 1.87 1.91
CA THR A 331 -10.21 2.55 3.06
C THR A 331 -8.73 2.19 3.24
N PRO A 332 -7.95 3.02 3.95
CA PRO A 332 -6.58 2.68 4.34
C PRO A 332 -6.50 1.35 5.11
N GLN A 333 -7.51 1.05 5.94
CA GLN A 333 -7.60 -0.17 6.73
C GLN A 333 -7.80 -1.41 5.85
N ALA A 334 -8.64 -1.31 4.82
CA ALA A 334 -8.86 -2.38 3.85
C ALA A 334 -7.57 -2.69 3.07
N PHE A 335 -6.85 -1.66 2.64
CA PHE A 335 -5.55 -1.83 1.98
C PHE A 335 -4.51 -2.45 2.92
N GLY A 336 -4.47 -2.03 4.19
CA GLY A 336 -3.62 -2.67 5.20
C GLY A 336 -3.95 -4.14 5.44
N ALA A 337 -5.24 -4.51 5.40
CA ALA A 337 -5.68 -5.90 5.50
C ALA A 337 -5.22 -6.75 4.29
N LEU A 338 -5.32 -6.19 3.08
CA LEU A 338 -4.81 -6.82 1.85
C LEU A 338 -3.30 -7.08 1.94
N ILE A 339 -2.51 -6.09 2.37
CA ILE A 339 -1.05 -6.26 2.53
C ILE A 339 -0.73 -7.41 3.48
N ARG A 340 -1.42 -7.51 4.62
CA ARG A 340 -1.22 -8.61 5.59
C ARG A 340 -1.60 -9.97 5.02
N SER A 341 -2.73 -10.05 4.36
CA SER A 341 -3.21 -11.28 3.71
C SER A 341 -2.25 -11.77 2.66
N ASP A 342 -1.81 -10.87 1.77
CA ASP A 342 -0.90 -11.20 0.69
C ASP A 342 0.48 -11.62 1.23
N LEU A 343 0.98 -10.93 2.26
CA LEU A 343 2.26 -11.30 2.87
C LEU A 343 2.20 -12.73 3.46
N ALA A 344 1.08 -13.09 4.10
CA ALA A 344 0.88 -14.46 4.60
C ALA A 344 0.80 -15.48 3.45
N MET A 345 0.08 -15.15 2.39
CA MET A 345 -0.02 -15.98 1.18
C MET A 345 1.34 -16.20 0.52
N TRP A 346 2.12 -15.12 0.31
CA TRP A 346 3.44 -15.21 -0.31
C TRP A 346 4.45 -15.96 0.54
N ASN A 347 4.43 -15.76 1.87
CA ASN A 347 5.27 -16.56 2.79
C ASN A 347 4.97 -18.05 2.66
N LYS A 348 3.69 -18.44 2.61
CA LYS A 348 3.29 -19.83 2.40
C LYS A 348 3.75 -20.36 1.05
N LEU A 349 3.53 -19.60 -0.03
CA LEU A 349 3.94 -19.98 -1.39
C LEU A 349 5.44 -20.22 -1.50
N LEU A 350 6.26 -19.33 -0.94
CA LEU A 350 7.72 -19.46 -0.96
C LEU A 350 8.20 -20.69 -0.17
N LEU A 351 7.54 -21.00 0.96
CA LEU A 351 7.82 -22.20 1.74
C LEU A 351 7.46 -23.48 0.96
N ASP A 352 6.23 -23.54 0.42
CA ASP A 352 5.73 -24.71 -0.31
C ASP A 352 6.57 -24.99 -1.56
N ALA A 353 6.97 -23.93 -2.29
CA ALA A 353 7.82 -24.01 -3.49
C ALA A 353 9.32 -24.14 -3.17
N LYS A 354 9.71 -24.11 -1.89
CA LYS A 354 11.13 -24.13 -1.44
C LYS A 354 11.99 -23.03 -2.05
N ILE A 355 11.38 -21.85 -2.30
CA ILE A 355 12.05 -20.68 -2.85
C ILE A 355 12.61 -19.83 -1.70
N SER A 356 13.91 -19.57 -1.72
CA SER A 356 14.59 -18.65 -0.77
C SER A 356 15.61 -17.80 -1.53
N VAL A 357 16.13 -16.75 -0.89
CA VAL A 357 17.21 -15.94 -1.48
C VAL A 357 18.44 -16.80 -1.82
N ASP A 358 18.68 -17.85 -1.06
CA ASP A 358 19.86 -18.73 -1.22
C ASP A 358 19.66 -19.78 -2.32
N THR A 359 18.41 -20.02 -2.77
CA THR A 359 18.08 -20.96 -3.86
C THR A 359 17.91 -20.26 -5.21
N LEU A 360 17.93 -18.93 -5.23
CA LEU A 360 17.79 -18.15 -6.46
C LEU A 360 19.15 -17.87 -7.09
N PRO A 361 19.27 -17.94 -8.43
CA PRO A 361 20.52 -17.70 -9.16
C PRO A 361 20.97 -16.24 -9.09
#